data_cefa61032fda185f9f9aec05619deb66
#
_entry.id   cefa61032fda185f9f9aec05619deb66
#
_cell.length_a   1.000
_cell.length_b   1.000
_cell.length_c   1.000
_cell.angle_alpha   90.00
_cell.angle_beta   90.00
_cell.angle_gamma   90.00
#
_symmetry.space_group_name_H-M   'P 1'
#
loop_
_entity.id
_entity.type
_entity.pdbx_description
1 polymer ?
#
loop_
_entity_poly.entity_id
_entity_poly.type
_entity_poly.pdbx_seq_one_letter_code
_entity_poly.pdbx_strand_id
1 'polypeptide(L)'
;MKTYSDNKPEVFKPISDGGFIYNYNIKEIEVDRHDIIDNENETNIKQIQWEYDSIIIYLPIDKDKITKAVITNTWDINYENKLINDYNEISLGNLTEEEIDKRTDNYITFLQERKRLKEMIDNDWKIIKDIIKS
;
A
#
# COMPACT_ATOMS: atom_id res chain seq x y z
N MET A 1 -6.87 2.02 -2.07
CA MET A 1 -8.11 1.45 -1.53
C MET A 1 -7.84 0.05 -1.02
N LYS A 2 -8.18 -0.23 0.22
CA LYS A 2 -7.94 -1.55 0.82
C LYS A 2 -8.95 -2.58 0.33
N THR A 3 -8.45 -3.77 0.07
CA THR A 3 -9.28 -4.92 -0.30
C THR A 3 -9.20 -5.95 0.82
N TYR A 4 -10.29 -6.68 1.01
CA TYR A 4 -10.40 -7.69 2.07
C TYR A 4 -10.82 -9.02 1.47
N SER A 5 -10.24 -10.11 1.96
CA SER A 5 -10.61 -11.46 1.52
C SER A 5 -10.44 -12.46 2.66
N ASP A 6 -11.17 -13.58 2.56
CA ASP A 6 -11.08 -14.67 3.55
C ASP A 6 -9.81 -15.49 3.37
N ASN A 7 -9.27 -15.50 2.17
CA ASN A 7 -8.05 -16.23 1.82
C ASN A 7 -6.90 -15.29 1.58
N LYS A 8 -5.69 -15.74 1.91
CA LYS A 8 -4.48 -14.97 1.63
C LYS A 8 -4.33 -14.77 0.12
N PRO A 9 -4.23 -13.50 -0.35
CA PRO A 9 -4.07 -13.26 -1.78
C PRO A 9 -2.69 -13.68 -2.27
N GLU A 10 -2.61 -14.05 -3.55
CA GLU A 10 -1.33 -14.23 -4.22
C GLU A 10 -0.69 -12.85 -4.44
N VAL A 11 0.64 -12.79 -4.27
CA VAL A 11 1.37 -11.53 -4.43
C VAL A 11 1.20 -10.99 -5.86
N PHE A 12 1.26 -11.87 -6.86
CA PHE A 12 1.23 -11.46 -8.25
C PHE A 12 0.58 -12.56 -9.09
N LYS A 13 -0.48 -12.21 -9.82
CA LYS A 13 -1.18 -13.22 -10.64
C LYS A 13 -1.69 -12.63 -11.95
N PRO A 14 -1.75 -13.46 -13.02
CA PRO A 14 -2.30 -12.99 -14.29
C PRO A 14 -3.81 -12.82 -14.23
N ILE A 15 -4.32 -11.88 -15.03
CA ILE A 15 -5.74 -11.69 -15.24
C ILE A 15 -6.08 -11.89 -16.72
N SER A 16 -7.39 -12.02 -17.03
CA SER A 16 -7.87 -12.37 -18.36
C SER A 16 -7.55 -11.36 -19.46
N ASP A 17 -7.25 -10.09 -19.08
CA ASP A 17 -7.02 -9.00 -20.04
C ASP A 17 -5.57 -8.86 -20.49
N GLY A 18 -4.69 -9.83 -20.15
CA GLY A 18 -3.28 -9.77 -20.48
C GLY A 18 -2.43 -8.95 -19.53
N GLY A 19 -3.01 -8.50 -18.43
CA GLY A 19 -2.31 -7.81 -17.37
C GLY A 19 -2.06 -8.73 -16.17
N PHE A 20 -1.61 -8.13 -15.09
CA PHE A 20 -1.36 -8.81 -13.82
C PHE A 20 -1.93 -7.98 -12.68
N ILE A 21 -2.36 -8.66 -11.62
CA ILE A 21 -2.69 -8.02 -10.36
C ILE A 21 -1.49 -8.17 -9.41
N TYR A 22 -1.02 -7.04 -8.88
CA TYR A 22 -0.05 -7.03 -7.79
C TYR A 22 -0.77 -6.70 -6.50
N ASN A 23 -0.75 -7.64 -5.56
CA ASN A 23 -1.29 -7.47 -4.21
C ASN A 23 -0.14 -7.21 -3.23
N TYR A 24 -0.22 -6.11 -2.50
CA TYR A 24 0.84 -5.68 -1.60
C TYR A 24 0.29 -5.14 -0.29
N ASN A 25 1.16 -4.87 0.68
CA ASN A 25 0.76 -4.52 2.04
C ASN A 25 -0.19 -5.58 2.63
N ILE A 26 0.09 -6.84 2.33
CA ILE A 26 -0.75 -7.97 2.75
C ILE A 26 -0.60 -8.17 4.25
N LYS A 27 -1.72 -8.17 4.95
CA LYS A 27 -1.74 -8.24 6.40
C LYS A 27 -2.94 -9.05 6.85
N GLU A 28 -2.70 -9.91 7.83
CA GLU A 28 -3.75 -10.68 8.48
C GLU A 28 -4.46 -9.80 9.51
N ILE A 29 -5.78 -9.77 9.47
CA ILE A 29 -6.58 -9.04 10.44
C ILE A 29 -7.62 -9.97 11.06
N GLU A 30 -8.00 -9.67 12.30
CA GLU A 30 -9.02 -10.41 13.02
C GLU A 30 -10.30 -9.55 13.03
N VAL A 31 -11.41 -10.13 12.58
CA VAL A 31 -12.70 -9.45 12.57
C VAL A 31 -13.70 -10.25 13.38
N ASP A 32 -14.56 -9.52 14.08
CA ASP A 32 -15.65 -10.13 14.83
C ASP A 32 -16.83 -10.37 13.90
N ARG A 33 -17.30 -11.62 13.87
CA ARG A 33 -18.45 -12.00 13.09
C ARG A 33 -19.57 -12.42 14.05
N HIS A 34 -20.74 -11.80 13.93
CA HIS A 34 -21.92 -12.16 14.68
C HIS A 34 -22.72 -13.20 13.89
N ASP A 35 -22.68 -14.46 14.33
CA ASP A 35 -23.56 -15.49 13.79
C ASP A 35 -24.66 -15.76 14.76
N ILE A 36 -25.90 -15.65 14.29
CA ILE A 36 -27.08 -16.05 15.04
C ILE A 36 -27.27 -17.54 14.80
N ILE A 37 -26.87 -18.36 15.79
CA ILE A 37 -26.97 -19.83 15.69
C ILE A 37 -28.34 -20.31 16.14
N ASP A 38 -28.94 -19.61 17.10
CA ASP A 38 -30.30 -19.81 17.58
C ASP A 38 -30.93 -18.45 17.81
N ASN A 39 -32.28 -18.38 17.75
CA ASN A 39 -33.04 -17.14 17.94
C ASN A 39 -32.75 -16.39 19.26
N GLU A 40 -31.94 -16.95 20.15
CA GLU A 40 -31.65 -16.37 21.46
C GLU A 40 -30.16 -16.22 21.78
N ASN A 41 -29.23 -16.77 20.97
CA ASN A 41 -27.82 -16.76 21.28
C ASN A 41 -27.01 -16.14 20.14
N GLU A 42 -26.50 -14.92 20.36
CA GLU A 42 -25.45 -14.33 19.51
C GLU A 42 -24.11 -14.87 19.96
N THR A 43 -23.44 -15.59 19.07
CA THR A 43 -22.08 -16.04 19.33
C THR A 43 -21.13 -15.18 18.53
N ASN A 44 -20.20 -14.49 19.21
CA ASN A 44 -19.12 -13.77 18.57
C ASN A 44 -18.07 -14.78 18.09
N ILE A 45 -17.98 -14.96 16.78
CA ILE A 45 -16.95 -15.79 16.17
C ILE A 45 -15.88 -14.86 15.61
N LYS A 46 -14.64 -15.07 16.04
CA LYS A 46 -13.51 -14.37 15.46
C LYS A 46 -13.12 -15.02 14.16
N GLN A 47 -13.12 -14.24 13.10
CA GLN A 47 -12.74 -14.68 11.77
C GLN A 47 -11.47 -13.96 11.34
N ILE A 48 -10.54 -14.72 10.74
CA ILE A 48 -9.32 -14.16 10.17
C ILE A 48 -9.63 -13.71 8.74
N GLN A 49 -9.30 -12.46 8.44
CA GLN A 49 -9.37 -11.91 7.09
C GLN A 49 -8.01 -11.35 6.68
N TRP A 50 -7.84 -11.18 5.39
CA TRP A 50 -6.64 -10.57 4.83
C TRP A 50 -6.97 -9.20 4.28
N GLU A 51 -6.16 -8.22 4.65
CA GLU A 51 -6.25 -6.85 4.16
C GLU A 51 -5.05 -6.58 3.26
N TYR A 52 -5.29 -5.97 2.11
CA TYR A 52 -4.21 -5.68 1.16
C TYR A 52 -4.61 -4.60 0.18
N ASP A 53 -3.62 -4.02 -0.48
CA ASP A 53 -3.81 -3.11 -1.61
C ASP A 53 -3.61 -3.89 -2.90
N SER A 54 -4.33 -3.50 -3.96
CA SER A 54 -4.25 -4.13 -5.27
C SER A 54 -4.08 -3.10 -6.37
N ILE A 55 -3.20 -3.39 -7.31
CA ILE A 55 -3.05 -2.61 -8.55
C ILE A 55 -2.97 -3.55 -9.74
N ILE A 56 -3.42 -3.06 -10.89
CA ILE A 56 -3.32 -3.80 -12.15
C ILE A 56 -2.17 -3.23 -12.97
N ILE A 57 -1.30 -4.11 -13.44
CA ILE A 57 -0.13 -3.73 -14.22
C ILE A 57 -0.18 -4.45 -15.56
N TYR A 58 -0.06 -3.70 -16.64
CA TYR A 58 -0.08 -4.23 -18.00
C TYR A 58 1.33 -4.42 -18.55
N LEU A 59 1.47 -5.34 -19.49
CA LEU A 59 2.75 -5.59 -20.17
C LEU A 59 3.24 -4.37 -20.95
N PRO A 60 4.55 -4.13 -21.10
CA PRO A 60 5.65 -4.88 -20.49
C PRO A 60 5.79 -4.57 -19.00
N ILE A 61 6.24 -5.56 -18.22
CA ILE A 61 6.36 -5.43 -16.77
C ILE A 61 7.82 -5.31 -16.39
N ASP A 62 8.15 -4.23 -15.70
CA ASP A 62 9.45 -4.02 -15.07
C ASP A 62 9.27 -3.47 -13.67
N LYS A 63 10.33 -3.52 -12.89
CA LYS A 63 10.33 -3.11 -11.50
C LYS A 63 10.01 -1.63 -11.32
N ASP A 64 10.52 -0.76 -12.19
CA ASP A 64 10.27 0.68 -12.13
C ASP A 64 8.80 1.01 -12.37
N LYS A 65 8.17 0.31 -13.30
CA LYS A 65 6.74 0.48 -13.58
C LYS A 65 5.89 0.09 -12.38
N ILE A 66 6.22 -1.00 -11.72
CA ILE A 66 5.53 -1.45 -10.51
C ILE A 66 5.70 -0.42 -9.38
N THR A 67 6.93 0.03 -9.16
CA THR A 67 7.25 1.03 -8.14
C THR A 67 6.45 2.31 -8.35
N LYS A 68 6.43 2.82 -9.58
CA LYS A 68 5.69 4.03 -9.93
C LYS A 68 4.19 3.85 -9.71
N ALA A 69 3.65 2.71 -10.10
CA ALA A 69 2.22 2.40 -9.92
C ALA A 69 1.83 2.34 -8.45
N VAL A 70 2.64 1.70 -7.61
CA VAL A 70 2.40 1.62 -6.16
C VAL A 70 2.44 3.00 -5.52
N ILE A 71 3.45 3.81 -5.84
CA ILE A 71 3.61 5.15 -5.30
C ILE A 71 2.43 6.04 -5.71
N THR A 72 2.02 6.00 -6.97
CA THR A 72 0.89 6.77 -7.49
C THR A 72 -0.43 6.33 -6.86
N ASN A 73 -0.58 5.04 -6.56
CA ASN A 73 -1.78 4.53 -5.88
C ASN A 73 -1.83 4.94 -4.41
N THR A 74 -0.67 5.13 -3.77
CA THR A 74 -0.58 5.50 -2.36
C THR A 74 -0.77 6.99 -2.14
N TRP A 75 -0.17 7.82 -2.99
CA TRP A 75 -0.22 9.28 -2.88
C TRP A 75 -0.61 9.92 -4.20
N ASP A 76 -1.27 11.08 -4.11
CA ASP A 76 -1.51 11.93 -5.26
C ASP A 76 -0.18 12.32 -5.93
N ILE A 77 -0.18 12.44 -7.25
CA ILE A 77 1.02 12.75 -8.03
C ILE A 77 1.70 14.06 -7.59
N ASN A 78 0.94 14.99 -7.03
CA ASN A 78 1.45 16.29 -6.57
C ASN A 78 1.81 16.30 -5.08
N TYR A 79 1.56 15.21 -4.36
CA TYR A 79 1.77 15.16 -2.91
C TYR A 79 3.24 15.34 -2.54
N GLU A 80 4.13 14.66 -3.24
CA GLU A 80 5.58 14.79 -3.00
C GLU A 80 6.06 16.23 -3.21
N ASN A 81 5.62 16.86 -4.31
CA ASN A 81 5.98 18.25 -4.61
C ASN A 81 5.48 19.20 -3.53
N LYS A 82 4.28 18.98 -3.03
CA LYS A 82 3.73 19.77 -1.94
C LYS A 82 4.60 19.67 -0.69
N LEU A 83 5.00 18.46 -0.32
CA LEU A 83 5.85 18.25 0.86
C LEU A 83 7.22 18.88 0.70
N ILE A 84 7.81 18.79 -0.49
CA ILE A 84 9.10 19.41 -0.79
C ILE A 84 9.00 20.92 -0.69
N ASN A 85 7.96 21.52 -1.26
CA ASN A 85 7.73 22.96 -1.21
C ASN A 85 7.51 23.43 0.23
N ASP A 86 6.69 22.70 1.00
CA ASP A 86 6.43 23.00 2.40
C ASP A 86 7.72 22.95 3.23
N TYR A 87 8.56 21.96 2.98
CA TYR A 87 9.85 21.82 3.65
C TYR A 87 10.82 22.94 3.26
N ASN A 88 10.88 23.29 1.99
CA ASN A 88 11.77 24.34 1.49
C ASN A 88 11.42 25.73 2.04
N GLU A 89 10.15 25.98 2.37
CA GLU A 89 9.72 27.24 2.99
C GLU A 89 10.32 27.47 4.37
N ILE A 90 10.81 26.43 5.03
CA ILE A 90 11.47 26.53 6.34
C ILE A 90 12.65 27.49 6.27
N SER A 91 13.41 27.46 5.18
CA SER A 91 14.59 28.29 4.99
C SER A 91 14.28 29.79 4.85
N LEU A 92 13.03 30.16 4.59
CA LEU A 92 12.60 31.55 4.46
C LEU A 92 12.43 32.28 5.80
N GLY A 93 12.40 31.52 6.91
CA GLY A 93 12.42 32.10 8.26
C GLY A 93 11.10 32.70 8.76
N ASN A 94 9.99 32.47 8.04
CA ASN A 94 8.69 33.04 8.37
C ASN A 94 7.77 32.12 9.17
N LEU A 95 8.26 30.92 9.52
CA LEU A 95 7.45 29.89 10.18
C LEU A 95 7.71 29.84 11.68
N THR A 96 6.68 29.47 12.44
CA THR A 96 6.83 29.17 13.86
C THR A 96 7.59 27.87 14.04
N GLU A 97 8.17 27.67 15.22
CA GLU A 97 8.89 26.42 15.56
C GLU A 97 7.97 25.21 15.43
N GLU A 98 6.70 25.32 15.82
CA GLU A 98 5.70 24.27 15.70
C GLU A 98 5.42 23.91 14.22
N GLU A 99 5.32 24.91 13.36
CA GLU A 99 5.12 24.71 11.92
C GLU A 99 6.33 24.02 11.27
N ILE A 100 7.54 24.41 11.69
CA ILE A 100 8.78 23.80 11.21
C ILE A 100 8.83 22.31 11.56
N ASP A 101 8.52 21.98 12.81
CA ASP A 101 8.52 20.60 13.30
C ASP A 101 7.50 19.75 12.53
N LYS A 102 6.30 20.28 12.33
CA LYS A 102 5.25 19.57 11.60
C LYS A 102 5.63 19.29 10.14
N ARG A 103 6.18 20.27 9.45
CA ARG A 103 6.59 20.11 8.05
C ARG A 103 7.75 19.15 7.91
N THR A 104 8.71 19.22 8.83
CA THR A 104 9.85 18.31 8.87
C THR A 104 9.38 16.88 9.11
N ASP A 105 8.50 16.66 10.08
CA ASP A 105 7.97 15.34 10.39
C ASP A 105 7.16 14.74 9.24
N ASN A 106 6.34 15.55 8.59
CA ASN A 106 5.55 15.11 7.43
C ASN A 106 6.44 14.65 6.29
N TYR A 107 7.51 15.38 6.02
CA TYR A 107 8.45 15.05 4.95
C TYR A 107 9.24 13.76 5.28
N ILE A 108 9.73 13.65 6.51
CA ILE A 108 10.46 12.46 6.96
C ILE A 108 9.58 11.22 6.92
N THR A 109 8.34 11.33 7.39
CA THR A 109 7.37 10.24 7.39
C THR A 109 7.11 9.75 5.96
N PHE A 110 6.93 10.67 5.03
CA PHE A 110 6.75 10.36 3.60
C PHE A 110 7.95 9.61 3.04
N LEU A 111 9.18 10.09 3.30
CA LEU A 111 10.39 9.46 2.80
C LEU A 111 10.57 8.05 3.37
N GLN A 112 10.27 7.86 4.65
CA GLN A 112 10.36 6.55 5.31
C GLN A 112 9.35 5.57 4.71
N GLU A 113 8.11 5.99 4.50
CA GLU A 113 7.08 5.15 3.90
C GLU A 113 7.39 4.80 2.45
N ARG A 114 7.88 5.77 1.68
CA ARG A 114 8.31 5.54 0.30
C ARG A 114 9.44 4.52 0.23
N LYS A 115 10.41 4.62 1.14
CA LYS A 115 11.51 3.67 1.24
C LYS A 115 11.01 2.27 1.59
N ARG A 116 10.08 2.18 2.53
CA ARG A 116 9.46 0.90 2.92
C ARG A 116 8.78 0.23 1.71
N LEU A 117 8.01 0.99 0.94
CA LEU A 117 7.34 0.47 -0.25
C LEU A 117 8.34 -0.02 -1.30
N LYS A 118 9.43 0.72 -1.51
CA LYS A 118 10.47 0.31 -2.46
C LYS A 118 11.16 -0.99 -2.03
N GLU A 119 11.47 -1.13 -0.74
CA GLU A 119 12.05 -2.35 -0.21
C GLU A 119 11.10 -3.54 -0.32
N MET A 120 9.83 -3.33 -0.08
CA MET A 120 8.79 -4.35 -0.26
C MET A 120 8.75 -4.82 -1.72
N ILE A 121 8.77 -3.90 -2.67
CA ILE A 121 8.76 -4.22 -4.10
C ILE A 121 10.04 -4.97 -4.49
N ASP A 122 11.19 -4.57 -3.96
CA ASP A 122 12.46 -5.28 -4.20
C ASP A 122 12.38 -6.73 -3.76
N ASN A 123 11.78 -6.99 -2.60
CA ASN A 123 11.58 -8.35 -2.10
C ASN A 123 10.59 -9.14 -2.96
N ASP A 124 9.49 -8.51 -3.35
CA ASP A 124 8.46 -9.15 -4.16
C ASP A 124 8.91 -9.37 -5.60
N TRP A 125 9.86 -8.57 -6.08
CA TRP A 125 10.35 -8.66 -7.46
C TRP A 125 10.88 -10.04 -7.81
N LYS A 126 11.47 -10.75 -6.88
CA LYS A 126 11.96 -12.10 -7.09
C LYS A 126 10.82 -13.06 -7.47
N ILE A 127 9.69 -12.93 -6.78
CA ILE A 127 8.48 -13.71 -7.05
C ILE A 127 7.86 -13.29 -8.38
N ILE A 128 7.72 -11.99 -8.60
CA ILE A 128 7.12 -11.41 -9.80
C ILE A 128 7.90 -11.83 -11.05
N LYS A 129 9.21 -11.72 -10.98
CA LYS A 129 10.11 -12.09 -12.09
C LYS A 129 9.96 -13.55 -12.48
N ASP A 130 9.84 -14.45 -11.52
CA ASP A 130 9.65 -15.86 -11.77
C ASP A 130 8.30 -16.17 -12.42
N ILE A 131 7.24 -15.47 -12.00
CA ILE A 131 5.89 -15.61 -12.58
C ILE A 131 5.88 -15.15 -14.04
N ILE A 132 6.54 -14.02 -14.35
CA ILE A 132 6.59 -13.48 -15.71
C ILE A 132 7.32 -14.44 -16.67
N LYS A 133 8.35 -15.13 -16.17
CA LYS A 133 9.17 -16.05 -16.98
C LYS A 133 8.53 -17.40 -17.24
N SER A 134 7.52 -17.76 -16.47
CA SER A 134 6.85 -19.07 -16.59
C SER A 134 5.82 -19.10 -17.71
#